data_02bd085cabc961402bc4aa12ea142fde
#
_entry.id   02bd085cabc961402bc4aa12ea142fde
#
_cell.length_a   1.000
_cell.length_b   1.000
_cell.length_c   1.000
_cell.angle_alpha   90.00
_cell.angle_beta   90.00
_cell.angle_gamma   90.00
#
_symmetry.space_group_name_H-M   'P 1'
#
loop_
_entity.id
_entity.type
_entity.pdbx_description
1 polymer ?
#
loop_
_entity_poly.entity_id
_entity_poly.type
_entity_poly.pdbx_seq_one_letter_code
_entity_poly.pdbx_strand_id
1 'polypeptide(L)'
;MDLIGKNVVIYGAGISGVSAYELVRDKGGRAIIYDDDPTAERATNSVGVFQNADVIVLSPGVSLCKDFLFDAKLENKLVISELELASACTRATEIAITGTNGKTTTTRLIDAILKAAGKSSRALGNIGTAFSSIADKLDENDFAVIEASSFQLEGCLNFAPHIAVLLNVTPDHLERHGTMQKYMDAKAKIFAKQTEDDFLVYNADDDKIEGMIIGARSHKVPFSIVHPTNGGYISSGFVCFKGKPILPLDEVDFKGRELENVVAAVCVAMLLNVSPYIIAKAVADFKPDAYRRQLIGSIDGIAVFNDSKATNVYSCLSACEAMDGDFVLIMGGARREEDFDDFFRQVPITLKHVVVTGENQNDIMSCAFDRDFKSIESASSLKEALGLALAYARENKCKNLLFSPSSKSFDAYKNYIERGKTFDREVANCKNFERSK
;
A
#
# COMPACT_ATOMS: atom_id res chain seq x y z
N MET A 1 -6.27 26.75 -3.46
CA MET A 1 -5.07 27.42 -4.09
C MET A 1 -5.54 28.22 -5.27
N ASP A 2 -5.10 29.49 -5.41
CA ASP A 2 -5.39 30.30 -6.60
C ASP A 2 -4.30 30.06 -7.67
N LEU A 3 -4.72 29.53 -8.81
CA LEU A 3 -3.86 29.20 -9.94
C LEU A 3 -4.06 30.13 -11.13
N ILE A 4 -5.03 31.09 -11.07
CA ILE A 4 -5.33 31.98 -12.19
C ILE A 4 -4.10 32.79 -12.59
N GLY A 5 -3.68 32.66 -13.85
CA GLY A 5 -2.53 33.36 -14.42
C GLY A 5 -1.15 32.91 -13.92
N LYS A 6 -1.06 31.94 -12.98
CA LYS A 6 0.19 31.40 -12.46
C LYS A 6 0.90 30.53 -13.51
N ASN A 7 2.21 30.62 -13.55
CA ASN A 7 3.06 29.74 -14.35
C ASN A 7 3.41 28.49 -13.51
N VAL A 8 2.90 27.34 -13.92
CA VAL A 8 3.05 26.09 -13.18
C VAL A 8 3.85 25.11 -14.01
N VAL A 9 4.96 24.64 -13.46
CA VAL A 9 5.75 23.55 -14.06
C VAL A 9 5.38 22.24 -13.39
N ILE A 10 4.93 21.27 -14.18
CA ILE A 10 4.63 19.91 -13.73
C ILE A 10 5.85 19.05 -14.02
N TYR A 11 6.50 18.50 -13.01
CA TYR A 11 7.66 17.62 -13.18
C TYR A 11 7.25 16.16 -13.19
N GLY A 12 7.42 15.51 -14.33
CA GLY A 12 7.06 14.13 -14.64
C GLY A 12 5.84 14.03 -15.57
N ALA A 13 6.01 13.38 -16.71
CA ALA A 13 5.01 13.23 -17.78
C ALA A 13 4.14 11.95 -17.63
N GLY A 14 4.18 11.29 -16.49
CA GLY A 14 3.32 10.12 -16.19
C GLY A 14 1.86 10.51 -15.97
N ILE A 15 1.03 9.51 -15.61
CA ILE A 15 -0.43 9.69 -15.41
C ILE A 15 -0.74 10.83 -14.44
N SER A 16 -0.06 10.91 -13.30
CA SER A 16 -0.26 11.99 -12.30
C SER A 16 0.13 13.36 -12.85
N GLY A 17 1.23 13.42 -13.60
CA GLY A 17 1.69 14.70 -14.18
C GLY A 17 0.76 15.23 -15.25
N VAL A 18 0.29 14.37 -16.16
CA VAL A 18 -0.69 14.77 -17.19
C VAL A 18 -1.99 15.23 -16.53
N SER A 19 -2.47 14.52 -15.50
CA SER A 19 -3.68 14.91 -14.77
C SER A 19 -3.51 16.26 -14.04
N ALA A 20 -2.36 16.49 -13.41
CA ALA A 20 -2.04 17.76 -12.78
C ALA A 20 -1.98 18.92 -13.80
N TYR A 21 -1.42 18.67 -14.97
CA TYR A 21 -1.38 19.64 -16.08
C TYR A 21 -2.81 20.06 -16.48
N GLU A 22 -3.70 19.11 -16.68
CA GLU A 22 -5.10 19.39 -17.05
C GLU A 22 -5.80 20.17 -15.93
N LEU A 23 -5.68 19.74 -14.66
CA LEU A 23 -6.26 20.44 -13.53
C LEU A 23 -5.79 21.91 -13.43
N VAL A 24 -4.50 22.17 -13.59
CA VAL A 24 -3.96 23.54 -13.56
C VAL A 24 -4.57 24.38 -14.66
N ARG A 25 -4.71 23.85 -15.87
CA ARG A 25 -5.32 24.56 -16.99
C ARG A 25 -6.81 24.85 -16.78
N ASP A 26 -7.54 23.87 -16.25
CA ASP A 26 -8.97 24.03 -15.93
C ASP A 26 -9.20 25.09 -14.84
N LYS A 27 -8.21 25.30 -13.96
CA LYS A 27 -8.19 26.36 -12.93
C LYS A 27 -7.61 27.69 -13.43
N GLY A 28 -7.36 27.87 -14.74
CA GLY A 28 -6.91 29.13 -15.34
C GLY A 28 -5.40 29.39 -15.21
N GLY A 29 -4.61 28.39 -14.81
CA GLY A 29 -3.15 28.46 -14.77
C GLY A 29 -2.52 28.19 -16.12
N ARG A 30 -1.26 28.60 -16.27
CA ARG A 30 -0.41 28.30 -17.43
C ARG A 30 0.48 27.12 -17.06
N ALA A 31 0.21 25.93 -17.59
CA ALA A 31 0.94 24.71 -17.25
C ALA A 31 1.93 24.32 -18.34
N ILE A 32 3.09 23.82 -17.92
CA ILE A 32 4.11 23.18 -18.78
C ILE A 32 4.53 21.88 -18.10
N ILE A 33 4.61 20.78 -18.85
CA ILE A 33 5.18 19.53 -18.33
C ILE A 33 6.68 19.51 -18.65
N TYR A 34 7.48 19.20 -17.64
CA TYR A 34 8.90 18.89 -17.76
C TYR A 34 9.14 17.43 -17.43
N ASP A 35 9.99 16.76 -18.19
CA ASP A 35 10.45 15.40 -17.87
C ASP A 35 11.94 15.27 -18.20
N ASP A 36 12.67 14.46 -17.43
CA ASP A 36 14.08 14.14 -17.70
C ASP A 36 14.24 13.28 -18.96
N ASP A 37 13.20 12.49 -19.31
CA ASP A 37 13.18 11.70 -20.54
C ASP A 37 12.84 12.62 -21.75
N PRO A 38 13.80 12.84 -22.68
CA PRO A 38 13.56 13.69 -23.84
C PRO A 38 12.54 13.12 -24.83
N THR A 39 12.15 11.84 -24.66
CA THR A 39 11.14 11.18 -25.49
C THR A 39 9.74 11.24 -24.89
N ALA A 40 9.59 11.81 -23.68
CA ALA A 40 8.32 11.92 -23.02
C ALA A 40 7.34 12.80 -23.81
N GLU A 41 6.18 12.23 -24.14
CA GLU A 41 5.15 12.95 -24.90
C GLU A 41 4.63 14.16 -24.11
N ARG A 42 4.38 15.27 -24.78
CA ARG A 42 3.84 16.53 -24.23
C ARG A 42 4.75 17.23 -23.22
N ALA A 43 6.00 16.77 -23.04
CA ALA A 43 6.94 17.36 -22.09
C ALA A 43 8.09 18.08 -22.80
N THR A 44 8.71 19.02 -22.10
CA THR A 44 10.01 19.59 -22.45
C THR A 44 11.07 19.05 -21.50
N ASN A 45 12.31 18.90 -21.97
CA ASN A 45 13.46 18.60 -21.13
C ASN A 45 14.36 19.83 -20.88
N SER A 46 13.88 21.03 -21.25
CA SER A 46 14.60 22.28 -21.02
C SER A 46 14.40 22.76 -19.57
N VAL A 47 15.44 22.72 -18.75
CA VAL A 47 15.41 23.20 -17.35
C VAL A 47 15.09 24.70 -17.23
N GLY A 48 15.22 25.48 -18.31
CA GLY A 48 14.88 26.90 -18.33
C GLY A 48 13.42 27.21 -18.00
N VAL A 49 12.51 26.22 -18.12
CA VAL A 49 11.09 26.39 -17.76
C VAL A 49 10.89 26.69 -16.28
N PHE A 50 11.80 26.23 -15.40
CA PHE A 50 11.72 26.46 -13.97
C PHE A 50 12.02 27.92 -13.56
N GLN A 51 12.73 28.69 -14.39
CA GLN A 51 13.08 30.08 -14.07
C GLN A 51 11.86 30.98 -13.84
N ASN A 52 10.82 30.80 -14.66
CA ASN A 52 9.61 31.61 -14.64
C ASN A 52 8.43 30.91 -13.91
N ALA A 53 8.67 29.80 -13.23
CA ALA A 53 7.64 29.08 -12.49
C ALA A 53 7.26 29.82 -11.20
N ASP A 54 5.99 30.00 -10.97
CA ASP A 54 5.44 30.40 -9.66
C ASP A 54 5.28 29.16 -8.77
N VAL A 55 4.86 28.04 -9.38
CA VAL A 55 4.60 26.76 -8.70
C VAL A 55 5.26 25.62 -9.46
N ILE A 56 5.87 24.69 -8.74
CA ILE A 56 6.41 23.44 -9.27
C ILE A 56 5.64 22.29 -8.64
N VAL A 57 4.98 21.48 -9.47
CA VAL A 57 4.21 20.31 -9.03
C VAL A 57 4.97 19.04 -9.37
N LEU A 58 5.24 18.22 -8.37
CA LEU A 58 6.02 16.99 -8.51
C LEU A 58 5.13 15.77 -8.66
N SER A 59 5.37 14.97 -9.69
CA SER A 59 4.82 13.61 -9.77
C SER A 59 5.50 12.69 -8.74
N PRO A 60 4.83 11.61 -8.26
CA PRO A 60 5.34 10.74 -7.18
C PRO A 60 6.73 10.14 -7.45
N GLY A 61 7.07 9.88 -8.72
CA GLY A 61 8.37 9.34 -9.14
C GLY A 61 9.54 10.32 -8.99
N VAL A 62 9.26 11.62 -8.91
CA VAL A 62 10.30 12.67 -8.87
C VAL A 62 10.78 12.88 -7.43
N SER A 63 12.11 12.86 -7.24
CA SER A 63 12.72 13.12 -5.94
C SER A 63 12.83 14.62 -5.65
N LEU A 64 12.55 15.02 -4.41
CA LEU A 64 12.81 16.39 -3.91
C LEU A 64 14.31 16.73 -3.78
N CYS A 65 15.19 15.72 -3.89
CA CYS A 65 16.64 15.89 -3.74
C CYS A 65 17.36 16.34 -5.03
N LYS A 66 16.64 16.79 -6.05
CA LYS A 66 17.27 17.39 -7.24
C LYS A 66 17.79 18.80 -6.92
N ASP A 67 19.04 19.09 -7.27
CA ASP A 67 19.71 20.34 -6.92
C ASP A 67 18.92 21.59 -7.34
N PHE A 68 18.39 21.61 -8.55
CA PHE A 68 17.61 22.74 -9.05
C PHE A 68 16.25 22.93 -8.31
N LEU A 69 15.70 21.90 -7.67
CA LEU A 69 14.52 22.04 -6.82
C LEU A 69 14.88 22.66 -5.46
N PHE A 70 16.11 22.44 -5.00
CA PHE A 70 16.63 23.14 -3.84
C PHE A 70 16.79 24.63 -4.13
N ASP A 71 17.39 24.98 -5.25
CA ASP A 71 17.52 26.36 -5.71
C ASP A 71 16.16 27.04 -5.89
N ALA A 72 15.17 26.34 -6.46
CA ALA A 72 13.81 26.86 -6.60
C ALA A 72 13.17 27.20 -5.25
N LYS A 73 13.39 26.40 -4.21
CA LYS A 73 12.93 26.70 -2.84
C LYS A 73 13.63 27.93 -2.24
N LEU A 74 14.93 28.09 -2.49
CA LEU A 74 15.68 29.27 -2.06
C LEU A 74 15.18 30.55 -2.73
N GLU A 75 14.67 30.47 -3.97
CA GLU A 75 14.02 31.55 -4.71
C GLU A 75 12.55 31.80 -4.29
N ASN A 76 12.09 31.17 -3.20
CA ASN A 76 10.70 31.23 -2.71
C ASN A 76 9.64 30.72 -3.68
N LYS A 77 9.98 29.85 -4.63
CA LYS A 77 9.01 29.17 -5.48
C LYS A 77 8.28 28.08 -4.69
N LEU A 78 7.00 27.95 -4.94
CA LEU A 78 6.19 26.94 -4.28
C LEU A 78 6.44 25.57 -4.94
N VAL A 79 7.07 24.64 -4.21
CA VAL A 79 7.32 23.25 -4.66
C VAL A 79 6.42 22.30 -3.88
N ILE A 80 5.47 21.65 -4.57
CA ILE A 80 4.45 20.80 -3.97
C ILE A 80 4.32 19.46 -4.72
N SER A 81 3.68 18.47 -4.09
CA SER A 81 3.28 17.23 -4.77
C SER A 81 1.96 17.39 -5.55
N GLU A 82 1.70 16.47 -6.46
CA GLU A 82 0.40 16.37 -7.14
C GLU A 82 -0.74 16.17 -6.12
N LEU A 83 -0.51 15.44 -5.04
CA LEU A 83 -1.47 15.24 -3.94
C LEU A 83 -1.86 16.56 -3.27
N GLU A 84 -0.89 17.41 -2.95
CA GLU A 84 -1.14 18.75 -2.38
C GLU A 84 -1.94 19.63 -3.34
N LEU A 85 -1.59 19.62 -4.64
CA LEU A 85 -2.31 20.37 -5.67
C LEU A 85 -3.77 19.92 -5.73
N ALA A 86 -4.02 18.63 -5.79
CA ALA A 86 -5.37 18.05 -5.90
C ALA A 86 -6.22 18.37 -4.66
N SER A 87 -5.65 18.18 -3.47
CA SER A 87 -6.28 18.54 -2.20
C SER A 87 -6.67 20.04 -2.14
N ALA A 88 -5.78 20.91 -2.60
CA ALA A 88 -6.06 22.35 -2.66
C ALA A 88 -7.16 22.75 -3.68
N CYS A 89 -7.58 21.84 -4.55
CA CYS A 89 -8.57 22.06 -5.61
C CYS A 89 -9.90 21.32 -5.40
N THR A 90 -10.01 20.44 -4.41
CA THR A 90 -11.24 19.70 -4.10
C THR A 90 -12.09 20.38 -3.03
N ARG A 91 -13.37 20.00 -2.96
CA ARG A 91 -14.29 20.31 -1.86
C ARG A 91 -14.79 19.05 -1.15
N ALA A 92 -14.37 17.86 -1.63
CA ALA A 92 -14.75 16.60 -1.03
C ALA A 92 -14.20 16.42 0.38
N THR A 93 -14.88 15.63 1.19
CA THR A 93 -14.31 15.14 2.45
C THR A 93 -13.17 14.17 2.17
N GLU A 94 -11.95 14.54 2.55
CA GLU A 94 -10.76 13.73 2.32
C GLU A 94 -10.53 12.72 3.44
N ILE A 95 -10.34 11.46 3.06
CA ILE A 95 -9.92 10.36 3.91
C ILE A 95 -8.62 9.82 3.34
N ALA A 96 -7.50 10.05 4.00
CA ALA A 96 -6.19 9.69 3.48
C ALA A 96 -5.59 8.51 4.24
N ILE A 97 -5.07 7.53 3.52
CA ILE A 97 -4.51 6.31 4.06
C ILE A 97 -3.03 6.20 3.70
N THR A 98 -2.17 6.05 4.71
CA THR A 98 -0.76 5.73 4.54
C THR A 98 -0.31 4.58 5.44
N GLY A 99 0.86 4.08 5.16
CA GLY A 99 1.51 2.96 5.84
C GLY A 99 2.57 2.36 4.94
N THR A 100 3.34 1.42 5.42
CA THR A 100 4.21 0.62 4.55
C THR A 100 3.35 -0.37 3.78
N ASN A 101 2.49 -1.11 4.46
CA ASN A 101 1.63 -2.15 3.90
C ASN A 101 0.15 -1.88 4.18
N GLY A 102 -0.75 -2.54 3.45
CA GLY A 102 -2.19 -2.48 3.69
C GLY A 102 -2.92 -1.30 3.02
N LYS A 103 -2.24 -0.27 2.57
CA LYS A 103 -2.83 0.96 2.01
C LYS A 103 -3.95 0.70 1.00
N THR A 104 -3.66 -0.04 -0.07
CA THR A 104 -4.62 -0.31 -1.16
C THR A 104 -5.86 -1.04 -0.67
N THR A 105 -5.67 -2.06 0.18
CA THR A 105 -6.77 -2.84 0.74
C THR A 105 -7.66 -1.97 1.60
N THR A 106 -7.08 -1.19 2.53
CA THR A 106 -7.82 -0.30 3.42
C THR A 106 -8.55 0.79 2.64
N THR A 107 -7.89 1.43 1.67
CA THR A 107 -8.52 2.45 0.81
C THR A 107 -9.73 1.91 0.08
N ARG A 108 -9.60 0.73 -0.57
CA ARG A 108 -10.70 0.10 -1.30
C ARG A 108 -11.80 -0.42 -0.38
N LEU A 109 -11.45 -0.91 0.79
CA LEU A 109 -12.42 -1.39 1.76
C LEU A 109 -13.26 -0.23 2.32
N ILE A 110 -12.64 0.90 2.66
CA ILE A 110 -13.35 2.11 3.07
C ILE A 110 -14.28 2.60 1.95
N ASP A 111 -13.79 2.69 0.72
CA ASP A 111 -14.60 3.08 -0.45
C ASP A 111 -15.79 2.14 -0.67
N ALA A 112 -15.59 0.82 -0.54
CA ALA A 112 -16.67 -0.16 -0.65
C ALA A 112 -17.71 -0.01 0.45
N ILE A 113 -17.29 0.21 1.70
CA ILE A 113 -18.21 0.43 2.84
C ILE A 113 -19.02 1.72 2.62
N LEU A 114 -18.39 2.80 2.19
CA LEU A 114 -19.08 4.09 1.94
C LEU A 114 -20.10 3.97 0.80
N LYS A 115 -19.74 3.28 -0.29
CA LYS A 115 -20.67 3.00 -1.40
C LYS A 115 -21.85 2.13 -0.96
N ALA A 116 -21.60 1.09 -0.16
CA ALA A 116 -22.66 0.26 0.41
C ALA A 116 -23.60 1.06 1.34
N ALA A 117 -23.09 2.11 1.98
CA ALA A 117 -23.87 3.07 2.77
C ALA A 117 -24.60 4.13 1.94
N GLY A 118 -24.55 4.05 0.61
CA GLY A 118 -25.18 5.02 -0.30
C GLY A 118 -24.44 6.36 -0.39
N LYS A 119 -23.20 6.45 0.10
CA LYS A 119 -22.37 7.65 0.02
C LYS A 119 -21.63 7.73 -1.31
N SER A 120 -21.52 8.93 -1.88
CA SER A 120 -20.69 9.15 -3.08
C SER A 120 -19.21 9.12 -2.68
N SER A 121 -18.49 8.07 -3.04
CA SER A 121 -17.06 7.92 -2.71
C SER A 121 -16.24 7.48 -3.91
N ARG A 122 -14.94 7.82 -3.88
CA ARG A 122 -13.96 7.44 -4.90
C ARG A 122 -12.63 7.07 -4.24
N ALA A 123 -12.14 5.86 -4.57
CA ALA A 123 -10.79 5.44 -4.24
C ALA A 123 -9.79 6.06 -5.25
N LEU A 124 -8.77 6.77 -4.76
CA LEU A 124 -7.91 7.67 -5.52
C LEU A 124 -6.45 7.65 -5.05
N GLY A 125 -5.60 8.38 -5.75
CA GLY A 125 -4.23 8.66 -5.33
C GLY A 125 -3.23 7.67 -5.91
N ASN A 126 -2.46 7.00 -5.05
CA ASN A 126 -1.44 6.02 -5.46
C ASN A 126 -2.03 4.71 -6.00
N ILE A 127 -3.33 4.66 -6.22
CA ILE A 127 -4.07 3.55 -6.83
C ILE A 127 -5.02 4.05 -7.92
N GLY A 128 -5.08 3.31 -9.03
CA GLY A 128 -6.06 3.54 -10.10
C GLY A 128 -6.01 4.94 -10.69
N THR A 129 -6.87 5.82 -10.18
CA THR A 129 -7.09 7.17 -10.71
C THR A 129 -6.27 8.19 -9.94
N ALA A 130 -5.47 9.02 -10.63
CA ALA A 130 -4.76 10.14 -10.02
C ALA A 130 -5.77 11.14 -9.41
N PHE A 131 -5.48 11.65 -8.22
CA PHE A 131 -6.43 12.52 -7.51
C PHE A 131 -6.69 13.81 -8.29
N SER A 132 -5.66 14.41 -8.88
CA SER A 132 -5.77 15.61 -9.72
C SER A 132 -6.70 15.46 -10.93
N SER A 133 -6.98 14.23 -11.40
CA SER A 133 -7.85 14.03 -12.58
C SER A 133 -9.32 14.32 -12.32
N ILE A 134 -9.75 14.31 -11.04
CA ILE A 134 -11.15 14.53 -10.65
C ILE A 134 -11.33 15.47 -9.46
N ALA A 135 -10.27 15.99 -8.87
CA ALA A 135 -10.32 16.76 -7.63
C ALA A 135 -11.30 17.93 -7.69
N ASP A 136 -11.35 18.64 -8.80
CA ASP A 136 -12.22 19.81 -9.01
C ASP A 136 -13.68 19.46 -9.39
N LYS A 137 -13.94 18.17 -9.67
CA LYS A 137 -15.27 17.64 -10.00
C LYS A 137 -16.00 17.07 -8.79
N LEU A 138 -15.29 16.90 -7.67
CA LEU A 138 -15.85 16.45 -6.40
C LEU A 138 -16.40 17.64 -5.61
N ASP A 139 -17.54 17.45 -4.97
CA ASP A 139 -18.18 18.47 -4.13
C ASP A 139 -18.21 18.06 -2.64
N GLU A 140 -18.85 18.88 -1.80
CA GLU A 140 -18.91 18.67 -0.35
C GLU A 140 -19.69 17.42 0.10
N ASN A 141 -20.42 16.77 -0.80
CA ASN A 141 -21.16 15.52 -0.53
C ASN A 141 -20.33 14.28 -0.90
N ASP A 142 -19.22 14.49 -1.60
CA ASP A 142 -18.33 13.40 -2.05
C ASP A 142 -17.27 13.06 -0.99
N PHE A 143 -16.83 11.82 -1.01
CA PHE A 143 -15.71 11.33 -0.20
C PHE A 143 -14.54 10.96 -1.13
N ALA A 144 -13.41 11.63 -0.96
CA ALA A 144 -12.15 11.29 -1.60
C ALA A 144 -11.38 10.33 -0.67
N VAL A 145 -11.35 9.04 -0.99
CA VAL A 145 -10.63 8.02 -0.22
C VAL A 145 -9.26 7.81 -0.87
N ILE A 146 -8.22 8.38 -0.28
CA ILE A 146 -6.93 8.65 -0.91
C ILE A 146 -5.86 7.69 -0.39
N GLU A 147 -5.34 6.83 -1.26
CA GLU A 147 -4.08 6.14 -0.96
C GLU A 147 -2.92 7.12 -1.12
N ALA A 148 -2.19 7.41 -0.03
CA ALA A 148 -1.05 8.31 -0.03
C ALA A 148 0.27 7.56 0.24
N SER A 149 1.19 7.58 -0.74
CA SER A 149 2.55 7.08 -0.56
C SER A 149 3.43 8.10 0.20
N SER A 150 4.53 7.63 0.81
CA SER A 150 5.50 8.53 1.42
C SER A 150 6.07 9.55 0.42
N PHE A 151 6.22 9.16 -0.84
CA PHE A 151 6.71 10.02 -1.91
C PHE A 151 5.77 11.17 -2.24
N GLN A 152 4.47 10.91 -2.25
CA GLN A 152 3.46 11.97 -2.44
C GLN A 152 3.40 12.90 -1.22
N LEU A 153 3.48 12.34 -0.02
CA LEU A 153 3.45 13.11 1.23
C LEU A 153 4.69 13.99 1.41
N GLU A 154 5.87 13.60 0.90
CA GLU A 154 7.08 14.44 0.96
C GLU A 154 6.86 15.87 0.43
N GLY A 155 6.08 16.03 -0.62
CA GLY A 155 5.78 17.32 -1.24
C GLY A 155 4.54 18.01 -0.66
N CYS A 156 3.92 17.50 0.39
CA CYS A 156 2.77 18.12 1.04
C CYS A 156 3.21 19.20 2.04
N LEU A 157 2.54 20.34 2.00
CA LEU A 157 2.79 21.50 2.86
C LEU A 157 1.59 21.84 3.76
N ASN A 158 0.37 21.78 3.22
CA ASN A 158 -0.87 22.13 3.90
C ASN A 158 -1.91 21.00 3.87
N PHE A 159 -1.58 19.85 3.29
CA PHE A 159 -2.48 18.70 3.22
C PHE A 159 -3.02 18.33 4.60
N ALA A 160 -4.33 18.38 4.76
CA ALA A 160 -5.02 18.14 6.03
C ALA A 160 -6.32 17.36 5.80
N PRO A 161 -6.26 16.06 5.55
CA PRO A 161 -7.47 15.26 5.34
C PRO A 161 -8.30 15.23 6.62
N HIS A 162 -9.64 15.22 6.49
CA HIS A 162 -10.54 15.13 7.64
C HIS A 162 -10.32 13.85 8.45
N ILE A 163 -9.99 12.72 7.79
CA ILE A 163 -9.59 11.50 8.46
C ILE A 163 -8.25 11.03 7.88
N ALA A 164 -7.22 10.99 8.70
CA ALA A 164 -5.95 10.35 8.37
C ALA A 164 -5.90 8.94 8.95
N VAL A 165 -5.36 7.98 8.18
CA VAL A 165 -5.15 6.60 8.63
C VAL A 165 -3.67 6.23 8.50
N LEU A 166 -3.05 5.83 9.60
CA LEU A 166 -1.66 5.37 9.67
C LEU A 166 -1.62 3.90 10.08
N LEU A 167 -1.36 3.01 9.11
CA LEU A 167 -1.51 1.57 9.28
C LEU A 167 -0.33 0.91 9.96
N ASN A 168 0.89 1.13 9.44
CA ASN A 168 2.12 0.52 9.95
C ASN A 168 3.34 1.22 9.34
N VAL A 169 4.50 1.08 10.01
CA VAL A 169 5.75 1.67 9.54
C VAL A 169 6.89 0.67 9.72
N THR A 170 7.19 -0.06 8.65
CA THR A 170 8.32 -0.98 8.56
C THR A 170 9.35 -0.48 7.55
N PRO A 171 10.63 -0.88 7.62
CA PRO A 171 11.64 -0.44 6.66
C PRO A 171 11.21 -0.70 5.22
N ASP A 172 11.19 0.34 4.41
CA ASP A 172 10.96 0.29 2.96
C ASP A 172 11.43 1.61 2.33
N HIS A 173 11.80 1.58 1.07
CA HIS A 173 12.19 2.77 0.32
C HIS A 173 13.34 3.60 0.93
N LEU A 174 14.23 2.97 1.72
CA LEU A 174 15.36 3.67 2.36
C LEU A 174 16.37 4.16 1.33
N GLU A 175 16.45 3.54 0.15
CA GLU A 175 17.23 4.03 -0.98
C GLU A 175 16.85 5.44 -1.44
N ARG A 176 15.60 5.86 -1.20
CA ARG A 176 15.11 7.23 -1.48
C ARG A 176 15.14 8.13 -0.25
N HIS A 177 14.61 7.65 0.87
CA HIS A 177 14.50 8.48 2.09
C HIS A 177 15.83 8.61 2.84
N GLY A 178 16.78 7.69 2.62
CA GLY A 178 18.09 7.64 3.27
C GLY A 178 18.07 7.10 4.69
N THR A 179 17.05 7.44 5.50
CA THR A 179 16.92 6.95 6.88
C THR A 179 15.47 6.63 7.23
N MET A 180 15.29 5.73 8.20
CA MET A 180 13.98 5.38 8.74
C MET A 180 13.26 6.62 9.30
N GLN A 181 13.98 7.53 9.97
CA GLN A 181 13.39 8.77 10.51
C GLN A 181 12.80 9.64 9.40
N LYS A 182 13.51 9.87 8.30
CA LYS A 182 12.98 10.66 7.17
C LYS A 182 11.79 9.99 6.51
N TYR A 183 11.75 8.66 6.47
CA TYR A 183 10.59 7.91 5.99
C TYR A 183 9.37 8.09 6.89
N MET A 184 9.57 8.03 8.22
CA MET A 184 8.54 8.31 9.22
C MET A 184 8.05 9.77 9.13
N ASP A 185 8.96 10.73 9.02
CA ASP A 185 8.64 12.16 8.88
C ASP A 185 7.80 12.44 7.62
N ALA A 186 8.13 11.77 6.50
CA ALA A 186 7.34 11.87 5.28
C ALA A 186 5.91 11.37 5.48
N LYS A 187 5.72 10.22 6.15
CA LYS A 187 4.38 9.70 6.45
C LYS A 187 3.62 10.56 7.46
N ALA A 188 4.30 11.13 8.46
CA ALA A 188 3.68 11.98 9.47
C ALA A 188 3.02 13.24 8.86
N LYS A 189 3.41 13.66 7.67
CA LYS A 189 2.77 14.78 6.97
C LYS A 189 1.28 14.55 6.68
N ILE A 190 0.80 13.30 6.68
CA ILE A 190 -0.62 12.98 6.47
C ILE A 190 -1.53 13.61 7.56
N PHE A 191 -1.02 13.81 8.76
CA PHE A 191 -1.76 14.40 9.89
C PHE A 191 -1.14 15.72 10.42
N ALA A 192 0.03 16.11 9.92
CA ALA A 192 0.79 17.24 10.47
C ALA A 192 0.04 18.58 10.43
N LYS A 193 -0.93 18.73 9.53
CA LYS A 193 -1.75 19.95 9.39
C LYS A 193 -3.20 19.76 9.85
N GLN A 194 -3.56 18.56 10.33
CA GLN A 194 -4.88 18.34 10.95
C GLN A 194 -5.09 19.23 12.18
N THR A 195 -6.36 19.53 12.43
CA THR A 195 -6.83 20.34 13.56
C THR A 195 -7.60 19.47 14.57
N GLU A 196 -8.18 20.09 15.57
CA GLU A 196 -9.02 19.43 16.58
C GLU A 196 -10.35 18.92 16.02
N ASP A 197 -10.75 19.37 14.82
CA ASP A 197 -11.96 18.91 14.15
C ASP A 197 -11.73 17.63 13.31
N ASP A 198 -10.48 17.19 13.20
CA ASP A 198 -10.07 16.07 12.36
C ASP A 198 -9.76 14.81 13.18
N PHE A 199 -9.64 13.68 12.51
CA PHE A 199 -9.38 12.39 13.13
C PHE A 199 -8.10 11.73 12.60
N LEU A 200 -7.33 11.16 13.52
CA LEU A 200 -6.18 10.31 13.22
C LEU A 200 -6.46 8.88 13.71
N VAL A 201 -6.76 7.99 12.77
CA VAL A 201 -6.88 6.54 13.00
C VAL A 201 -5.49 5.94 12.88
N TYR A 202 -4.99 5.24 13.91
CA TYR A 202 -3.62 4.75 13.93
C TYR A 202 -3.50 3.38 14.58
N ASN A 203 -2.51 2.60 14.12
CA ASN A 203 -2.20 1.29 14.67
C ASN A 203 -1.46 1.43 16.01
N ALA A 204 -2.10 0.99 17.09
CA ALA A 204 -1.53 0.98 18.43
C ALA A 204 -0.63 -0.26 18.70
N ASP A 205 -0.55 -1.20 17.75
CA ASP A 205 0.35 -2.35 17.86
C ASP A 205 1.74 -2.06 17.25
N ASP A 206 1.95 -0.88 16.65
CA ASP A 206 3.25 -0.45 16.09
C ASP A 206 3.86 0.67 16.95
N ASP A 207 4.84 0.32 17.79
CA ASP A 207 5.52 1.23 18.74
C ASP A 207 6.12 2.48 18.06
N LYS A 208 6.50 2.40 16.77
CA LYS A 208 7.05 3.55 16.04
C LYS A 208 5.97 4.61 15.82
N ILE A 209 4.73 4.18 15.59
CA ILE A 209 3.60 5.08 15.38
C ILE A 209 3.30 5.90 16.64
N GLU A 210 3.40 5.30 17.82
CA GLU A 210 3.18 6.04 19.07
C GLU A 210 4.10 7.26 19.19
N GLY A 211 5.39 7.10 18.84
CA GLY A 211 6.35 8.21 18.80
C GLY A 211 6.00 9.27 17.75
N MET A 212 5.51 8.85 16.58
CA MET A 212 5.17 9.76 15.48
C MET A 212 4.00 10.69 15.79
N ILE A 213 2.99 10.21 16.53
CA ILE A 213 1.72 10.90 16.75
C ILE A 213 1.68 11.80 18.00
N ILE A 214 2.80 11.93 18.74
CA ILE A 214 2.83 12.73 19.99
C ILE A 214 2.33 14.15 19.75
N GLY A 215 2.76 14.78 18.65
CA GLY A 215 2.41 16.17 18.30
C GLY A 215 1.11 16.32 17.48
N ALA A 216 0.38 15.25 17.21
CA ALA A 216 -0.86 15.32 16.43
C ALA A 216 -1.96 16.05 17.23
N ARG A 217 -2.61 17.05 16.58
CA ARG A 217 -3.66 17.88 17.17
C ARG A 217 -5.06 17.26 17.01
N SER A 218 -5.22 16.40 16.00
CA SER A 218 -6.47 15.70 15.70
C SER A 218 -6.91 14.72 16.80
N HIS A 219 -8.19 14.38 16.80
CA HIS A 219 -8.72 13.33 17.66
C HIS A 219 -8.08 11.99 17.33
N LYS A 220 -7.32 11.43 18.27
CA LYS A 220 -6.61 10.16 18.14
C LYS A 220 -7.56 9.00 18.34
N VAL A 221 -7.66 8.11 17.34
CA VAL A 221 -8.51 6.91 17.34
C VAL A 221 -7.60 5.69 17.15
N PRO A 222 -7.14 5.05 18.24
CA PRO A 222 -6.30 3.87 18.15
C PRO A 222 -7.06 2.68 17.57
N PHE A 223 -6.36 1.83 16.81
CA PHE A 223 -6.83 0.48 16.54
C PHE A 223 -5.76 -0.55 16.89
N SER A 224 -6.20 -1.76 17.23
CA SER A 224 -5.33 -2.89 17.59
C SER A 224 -5.98 -4.21 17.19
N ILE A 225 -5.17 -5.19 16.79
CA ILE A 225 -5.60 -6.59 16.63
C ILE A 225 -5.16 -7.46 17.80
N VAL A 226 -4.36 -6.91 18.73
CA VAL A 226 -3.73 -7.61 19.85
C VAL A 226 -4.44 -7.36 21.18
N HIS A 227 -4.87 -6.11 21.42
CA HIS A 227 -5.44 -5.71 22.71
C HIS A 227 -6.60 -4.71 22.57
N PRO A 228 -7.52 -4.65 23.55
CA PRO A 228 -8.63 -3.67 23.55
C PRO A 228 -8.13 -2.22 23.59
N THR A 229 -8.79 -1.34 22.83
CA THR A 229 -8.51 0.10 22.78
C THR A 229 -9.80 0.91 22.97
N ASN A 230 -9.68 2.23 23.13
CA ASN A 230 -10.83 3.15 23.10
C ASN A 230 -11.28 3.53 21.68
N GLY A 231 -10.74 2.86 20.65
CA GLY A 231 -11.12 2.96 19.26
C GLY A 231 -11.56 1.61 18.70
N GLY A 232 -10.85 1.08 17.68
CA GLY A 232 -11.12 -0.22 17.07
C GLY A 232 -10.26 -1.33 17.67
N TYR A 233 -10.83 -2.53 17.86
CA TYR A 233 -10.06 -3.67 18.33
C TYR A 233 -10.78 -5.00 18.09
N ILE A 234 -10.05 -6.11 18.27
CA ILE A 234 -10.61 -7.46 18.18
C ILE A 234 -10.86 -7.99 19.59
N SER A 235 -12.07 -8.50 19.85
CA SER A 235 -12.43 -9.17 21.10
C SER A 235 -13.56 -10.16 20.88
N SER A 236 -13.45 -11.33 21.52
CA SER A 236 -14.51 -12.37 21.56
C SER A 236 -15.05 -12.76 20.18
N GLY A 237 -14.19 -12.83 19.17
CA GLY A 237 -14.58 -13.19 17.80
C GLY A 237 -15.23 -12.05 17.00
N PHE A 238 -15.11 -10.80 17.47
CA PHE A 238 -15.65 -9.62 16.78
C PHE A 238 -14.59 -8.54 16.58
N VAL A 239 -14.71 -7.79 15.49
CA VAL A 239 -14.18 -6.43 15.41
C VAL A 239 -15.12 -5.53 16.20
N CYS A 240 -14.57 -4.84 17.19
CA CYS A 240 -15.30 -3.93 18.10
C CYS A 240 -14.87 -2.49 17.85
N PHE A 241 -15.76 -1.53 18.12
CA PHE A 241 -15.46 -0.11 18.15
C PHE A 241 -16.04 0.55 19.38
N LYS A 242 -15.18 1.15 20.23
CA LYS A 242 -15.57 1.82 21.48
C LYS A 242 -16.49 0.94 22.35
N GLY A 243 -16.12 -0.32 22.55
CA GLY A 243 -16.85 -1.28 23.37
C GLY A 243 -18.05 -1.96 22.70
N LYS A 244 -18.39 -1.62 21.45
CA LYS A 244 -19.52 -2.23 20.74
C LYS A 244 -19.02 -3.22 19.68
N PRO A 245 -19.57 -4.45 19.59
CA PRO A 245 -19.28 -5.37 18.51
C PRO A 245 -19.89 -4.83 17.21
N ILE A 246 -19.12 -4.86 16.14
CA ILE A 246 -19.49 -4.30 14.82
C ILE A 246 -19.58 -5.39 13.76
N LEU A 247 -18.60 -6.31 13.72
CA LEU A 247 -18.40 -7.27 12.65
C LEU A 247 -17.91 -8.60 13.24
N PRO A 248 -18.61 -9.74 13.01
CA PRO A 248 -18.11 -11.05 13.40
C PRO A 248 -16.95 -11.49 12.51
N LEU A 249 -15.89 -12.06 13.08
CA LEU A 249 -14.67 -12.45 12.36
C LEU A 249 -14.87 -13.70 11.48
N ASP A 250 -15.82 -14.55 11.77
CA ASP A 250 -16.18 -15.74 11.00
C ASP A 250 -16.90 -15.40 9.68
N GLU A 251 -17.37 -14.17 9.53
CA GLU A 251 -17.95 -13.64 8.29
C GLU A 251 -16.93 -12.98 7.35
N VAL A 252 -15.64 -12.94 7.70
CA VAL A 252 -14.63 -12.25 6.90
C VAL A 252 -13.49 -13.16 6.45
N ASP A 253 -13.04 -12.97 5.21
CA ASP A 253 -11.89 -13.71 4.64
C ASP A 253 -10.56 -12.95 4.83
N PHE A 254 -10.36 -12.38 6.03
CA PHE A 254 -9.11 -11.71 6.44
C PHE A 254 -8.58 -12.41 7.68
N LYS A 255 -7.26 -12.65 7.74
CA LYS A 255 -6.61 -13.37 8.83
C LYS A 255 -5.29 -12.73 9.24
N GLY A 256 -4.84 -13.01 10.46
CA GLY A 256 -3.59 -12.47 10.98
C GLY A 256 -3.52 -10.94 10.82
N ARG A 257 -2.39 -10.45 10.35
CA ARG A 257 -2.16 -9.00 10.14
C ARG A 257 -3.07 -8.36 9.07
N GLU A 258 -3.71 -9.15 8.21
CA GLU A 258 -4.69 -8.59 7.25
C GLU A 258 -5.86 -7.92 7.99
N LEU A 259 -6.17 -8.37 9.20
CA LEU A 259 -7.23 -7.80 10.05
C LEU A 259 -6.96 -6.35 10.47
N GLU A 260 -5.71 -5.90 10.48
CA GLU A 260 -5.36 -4.47 10.70
C GLU A 260 -6.11 -3.57 9.71
N ASN A 261 -6.18 -3.99 8.44
CA ASN A 261 -6.86 -3.23 7.38
C ASN A 261 -8.37 -3.14 7.63
N VAL A 262 -8.95 -4.24 8.14
CA VAL A 262 -10.39 -4.32 8.45
C VAL A 262 -10.72 -3.43 9.66
N VAL A 263 -9.95 -3.55 10.75
CA VAL A 263 -10.18 -2.77 11.97
C VAL A 263 -10.03 -1.28 11.69
N ALA A 264 -9.00 -0.88 10.92
CA ALA A 264 -8.82 0.51 10.49
C ALA A 264 -10.00 1.02 9.66
N ALA A 265 -10.48 0.23 8.68
CA ALA A 265 -11.63 0.60 7.85
C ALA A 265 -12.93 0.70 8.66
N VAL A 266 -13.13 -0.21 9.63
CA VAL A 266 -14.26 -0.14 10.58
C VAL A 266 -14.20 1.15 11.41
N CYS A 267 -13.02 1.54 11.91
CA CYS A 267 -12.86 2.82 12.63
C CYS A 267 -13.32 4.00 11.77
N VAL A 268 -12.84 4.11 10.53
CA VAL A 268 -13.24 5.18 9.61
C VAL A 268 -14.74 5.18 9.36
N ALA A 269 -15.32 4.02 9.06
CA ALA A 269 -16.75 3.89 8.79
C ALA A 269 -17.61 4.30 10.01
N MET A 270 -17.20 3.91 11.21
CA MET A 270 -17.89 4.27 12.47
C MET A 270 -17.78 5.77 12.77
N LEU A 271 -16.64 6.42 12.47
CA LEU A 271 -16.48 7.87 12.57
C LEU A 271 -17.43 8.63 11.62
N LEU A 272 -17.72 8.04 10.45
CA LEU A 272 -18.64 8.57 9.45
C LEU A 272 -20.10 8.14 9.67
N ASN A 273 -20.41 7.56 10.85
CA ASN A 273 -21.75 7.11 11.27
C ASN A 273 -22.39 6.09 10.32
N VAL A 274 -21.58 5.21 9.70
CA VAL A 274 -22.09 4.08 8.91
C VAL A 274 -22.65 3.00 9.87
N SER A 275 -23.82 2.46 9.52
CA SER A 275 -24.45 1.39 10.32
C SER A 275 -23.56 0.14 10.43
N PRO A 276 -23.41 -0.48 11.61
CA PRO A 276 -22.71 -1.75 11.78
C PRO A 276 -23.14 -2.85 10.81
N TYR A 277 -24.43 -2.98 10.54
CA TYR A 277 -24.95 -3.93 9.57
C TYR A 277 -24.40 -3.71 8.15
N ILE A 278 -24.33 -2.46 7.70
CA ILE A 278 -23.78 -2.12 6.37
C ILE A 278 -22.27 -2.40 6.35
N ILE A 279 -21.56 -2.06 7.42
CA ILE A 279 -20.12 -2.35 7.54
C ILE A 279 -19.87 -3.85 7.43
N ALA A 280 -20.56 -4.67 8.23
CA ALA A 280 -20.39 -6.12 8.24
C ALA A 280 -20.64 -6.70 6.84
N LYS A 281 -21.75 -6.34 6.21
CA LYS A 281 -22.08 -6.81 4.86
C LYS A 281 -21.04 -6.39 3.83
N ALA A 282 -20.60 -5.13 3.84
CA ALA A 282 -19.64 -4.64 2.85
C ALA A 282 -18.26 -5.31 3.00
N VAL A 283 -17.83 -5.61 4.23
CA VAL A 283 -16.58 -6.34 4.48
C VAL A 283 -16.68 -7.80 4.06
N ALA A 284 -17.80 -8.48 4.34
CA ALA A 284 -18.04 -9.86 3.92
C ALA A 284 -18.08 -10.00 2.37
N ASP A 285 -18.67 -9.03 1.67
CA ASP A 285 -18.76 -9.01 0.20
C ASP A 285 -17.45 -8.55 -0.48
N PHE A 286 -16.48 -8.01 0.28
CA PHE A 286 -15.27 -7.42 -0.28
C PHE A 286 -14.34 -8.49 -0.89
N LYS A 287 -13.85 -8.22 -2.09
CA LYS A 287 -12.86 -9.07 -2.77
C LYS A 287 -11.52 -8.34 -2.82
N PRO A 288 -10.46 -8.92 -2.22
CA PRO A 288 -9.10 -8.38 -2.33
C PRO A 288 -8.65 -8.29 -3.79
N ASP A 289 -7.62 -7.48 -4.04
CA ASP A 289 -6.98 -7.37 -5.35
C ASP A 289 -6.40 -8.71 -5.79
N ALA A 290 -6.28 -8.88 -7.11
CA ALA A 290 -5.51 -9.97 -7.70
C ALA A 290 -4.07 -9.99 -7.15
N TYR A 291 -3.51 -11.18 -7.04
CA TYR A 291 -2.15 -11.43 -6.55
C TYR A 291 -1.92 -11.01 -5.08
N ARG A 292 -2.99 -10.95 -4.28
CA ARG A 292 -2.92 -10.80 -2.82
C ARG A 292 -3.53 -12.04 -2.17
N ARG A 293 -2.69 -12.99 -1.75
CA ARG A 293 -3.07 -14.31 -1.21
C ARG A 293 -4.26 -14.93 -1.96
N GLN A 294 -4.25 -14.75 -3.28
CA GLN A 294 -5.33 -15.18 -4.17
C GLN A 294 -5.29 -16.71 -4.35
N LEU A 295 -6.34 -17.41 -3.97
CA LEU A 295 -6.50 -18.83 -4.29
C LEU A 295 -6.69 -18.96 -5.81
N ILE A 296 -5.79 -19.63 -6.50
CA ILE A 296 -5.86 -19.87 -7.95
C ILE A 296 -6.55 -21.19 -8.28
N GLY A 297 -6.40 -22.17 -7.43
CA GLY A 297 -6.95 -23.51 -7.61
C GLY A 297 -6.25 -24.54 -6.75
N SER A 298 -6.32 -25.81 -7.15
CA SER A 298 -5.60 -26.90 -6.48
C SER A 298 -4.85 -27.79 -7.47
N ILE A 299 -3.78 -28.44 -7.01
CA ILE A 299 -3.01 -29.45 -7.75
C ILE A 299 -2.91 -30.68 -6.84
N ASP A 300 -3.47 -31.81 -7.24
CA ASP A 300 -3.51 -33.03 -6.42
C ASP A 300 -4.11 -32.79 -5.01
N GLY A 301 -5.07 -31.88 -4.88
CA GLY A 301 -5.69 -31.52 -3.60
C GLY A 301 -4.88 -30.52 -2.75
N ILE A 302 -3.72 -30.05 -3.23
CA ILE A 302 -2.93 -28.97 -2.62
C ILE A 302 -3.45 -27.64 -3.12
N ALA A 303 -4.00 -26.81 -2.25
CA ALA A 303 -4.47 -25.47 -2.59
C ALA A 303 -3.30 -24.53 -2.90
N VAL A 304 -3.37 -23.82 -4.04
CA VAL A 304 -2.28 -22.94 -4.53
C VAL A 304 -2.71 -21.49 -4.47
N PHE A 305 -1.92 -20.70 -3.74
CA PHE A 305 -2.15 -19.27 -3.53
C PHE A 305 -1.09 -18.43 -4.24
N ASN A 306 -1.54 -17.37 -4.92
CA ASN A 306 -0.68 -16.37 -5.55
C ASN A 306 -0.73 -15.07 -4.75
N ASP A 307 0.41 -14.69 -4.19
CA ASP A 307 0.62 -13.45 -3.45
C ASP A 307 1.79 -12.64 -4.05
N SER A 308 1.91 -12.63 -5.36
CA SER A 308 2.97 -11.92 -6.08
C SER A 308 3.07 -10.43 -5.71
N LYS A 309 2.04 -9.84 -5.12
CA LYS A 309 2.01 -8.46 -4.64
C LYS A 309 2.81 -8.26 -3.35
N ALA A 310 3.21 -9.32 -2.65
CA ALA A 310 4.12 -9.27 -1.51
C ALA A 310 5.54 -8.93 -1.98
N THR A 311 5.91 -7.66 -1.91
CA THR A 311 7.19 -7.13 -2.38
C THR A 311 8.16 -6.77 -1.24
N ASN A 312 7.83 -7.14 -0.02
CA ASN A 312 8.68 -7.00 1.17
C ASN A 312 8.37 -8.09 2.21
N VAL A 313 9.25 -8.22 3.19
CA VAL A 313 9.18 -9.25 4.26
C VAL A 313 7.86 -9.18 5.04
N TYR A 314 7.42 -7.99 5.44
CA TYR A 314 6.18 -7.83 6.21
C TYR A 314 4.95 -8.35 5.46
N SER A 315 4.84 -8.07 4.16
CA SER A 315 3.72 -8.58 3.34
C SER A 315 3.73 -10.10 3.24
N CYS A 316 4.92 -10.70 3.10
CA CYS A 316 5.07 -12.15 3.05
C CYS A 316 4.70 -12.80 4.40
N LEU A 317 5.18 -12.24 5.52
CA LEU A 317 4.80 -12.69 6.86
C LEU A 317 3.28 -12.65 7.06
N SER A 318 2.65 -11.54 6.67
CA SER A 318 1.19 -11.39 6.74
C SER A 318 0.45 -12.49 5.97
N ALA A 319 0.94 -12.82 4.76
CA ALA A 319 0.37 -13.91 3.97
C ALA A 319 0.61 -15.30 4.62
N CYS A 320 1.80 -15.53 5.20
CA CYS A 320 2.12 -16.76 5.94
C CYS A 320 1.23 -16.94 7.16
N GLU A 321 1.01 -15.90 7.96
CA GLU A 321 0.13 -15.93 9.14
C GLU A 321 -1.34 -16.22 8.79
N ALA A 322 -1.76 -15.84 7.59
CA ALA A 322 -3.11 -16.05 7.08
C ALA A 322 -3.35 -17.45 6.50
N MET A 323 -2.32 -18.32 6.45
CA MET A 323 -2.45 -19.68 5.92
C MET A 323 -3.06 -20.64 6.95
N ASP A 324 -4.05 -21.43 6.51
CA ASP A 324 -4.66 -22.47 7.35
C ASP A 324 -3.91 -23.79 7.22
N GLY A 325 -3.29 -24.24 8.32
CA GLY A 325 -2.58 -25.53 8.36
C GLY A 325 -1.21 -25.49 7.67
N ASP A 326 -0.63 -26.67 7.49
CA ASP A 326 0.74 -26.80 6.97
C ASP A 326 0.83 -26.38 5.50
N PHE A 327 1.89 -25.62 5.18
CA PHE A 327 2.11 -25.09 3.83
C PHE A 327 3.60 -25.05 3.45
N VAL A 328 3.82 -24.97 2.13
CA VAL A 328 5.12 -24.71 1.50
C VAL A 328 5.12 -23.31 0.93
N LEU A 329 6.22 -22.58 1.11
CA LEU A 329 6.39 -21.21 0.62
C LEU A 329 7.38 -21.19 -0.56
N ILE A 330 7.00 -20.46 -1.62
CA ILE A 330 7.94 -20.04 -2.68
C ILE A 330 8.21 -18.55 -2.48
N MET A 331 9.49 -18.16 -2.31
CA MET A 331 9.88 -16.77 -2.12
C MET A 331 11.14 -16.37 -2.89
N GLY A 332 11.48 -15.08 -2.90
CA GLY A 332 12.64 -14.50 -3.55
C GLY A 332 12.30 -13.58 -4.73
N GLY A 333 13.32 -12.93 -5.27
CA GLY A 333 13.21 -11.93 -6.34
C GLY A 333 14.44 -11.03 -6.42
N ALA A 334 14.24 -9.75 -6.76
CA ALA A 334 15.32 -8.78 -6.89
C ALA A 334 16.08 -8.58 -5.58
N ARG A 335 17.41 -8.48 -5.67
CA ARG A 335 18.27 -8.28 -4.51
C ARG A 335 18.11 -6.86 -3.96
N ARG A 336 17.84 -6.77 -2.66
CA ARG A 336 17.74 -5.53 -1.86
C ARG A 336 18.14 -5.80 -0.43
N GLU A 337 18.36 -4.73 0.34
CA GLU A 337 18.48 -4.82 1.79
C GLU A 337 17.10 -5.09 2.41
N GLU A 338 16.75 -6.37 2.52
CA GLU A 338 15.56 -6.86 3.22
C GLU A 338 15.99 -7.59 4.49
N ASP A 339 15.21 -7.45 5.56
CA ASP A 339 15.50 -8.13 6.83
C ASP A 339 14.90 -9.55 6.84
N PHE A 340 15.56 -10.47 6.11
CA PHE A 340 15.17 -11.89 6.12
C PHE A 340 15.44 -12.59 7.46
N ASP A 341 16.32 -12.04 8.29
CA ASP A 341 16.53 -12.52 9.64
C ASP A 341 15.26 -12.34 10.48
N ASP A 342 14.62 -11.17 10.37
CA ASP A 342 13.34 -10.91 11.02
C ASP A 342 12.22 -11.80 10.47
N PHE A 343 12.24 -12.13 9.17
CA PHE A 343 11.32 -13.10 8.58
C PHE A 343 11.39 -14.45 9.28
N PHE A 344 12.58 -15.09 9.33
CA PHE A 344 12.75 -16.43 9.91
C PHE A 344 12.57 -16.45 11.44
N ARG A 345 12.60 -15.31 12.12
CA ARG A 345 12.27 -15.20 13.55
C ARG A 345 10.77 -15.27 13.79
N GLN A 346 9.94 -14.81 12.86
CA GLN A 346 8.50 -14.63 13.04
C GLN A 346 7.63 -15.62 12.25
N VAL A 347 8.21 -16.45 11.37
CA VAL A 347 7.42 -17.39 10.55
C VAL A 347 6.57 -18.33 11.41
N PRO A 348 5.32 -18.61 11.02
CA PRO A 348 4.46 -19.53 11.76
C PRO A 348 5.00 -20.98 11.68
N ILE A 349 4.77 -21.75 12.72
CA ILE A 349 5.18 -23.17 12.81
C ILE A 349 4.55 -24.05 11.72
N THR A 350 3.49 -23.59 11.08
CA THR A 350 2.82 -24.23 9.95
C THR A 350 3.59 -24.12 8.64
N LEU A 351 4.60 -23.23 8.54
CA LEU A 351 5.54 -23.19 7.43
C LEU A 351 6.49 -24.41 7.53
N LYS A 352 6.38 -25.35 6.59
CA LYS A 352 7.16 -26.60 6.61
C LYS A 352 8.38 -26.58 5.73
N HIS A 353 8.32 -25.83 4.64
CA HIS A 353 9.41 -25.79 3.68
C HIS A 353 9.41 -24.48 2.90
N VAL A 354 10.59 -24.05 2.50
CA VAL A 354 10.78 -22.84 1.68
C VAL A 354 11.55 -23.21 0.41
N VAL A 355 11.05 -22.79 -0.73
CA VAL A 355 11.80 -22.84 -2.00
C VAL A 355 12.13 -21.42 -2.42
N VAL A 356 13.42 -21.11 -2.60
CA VAL A 356 13.87 -19.77 -2.95
C VAL A 356 14.28 -19.68 -4.41
N THR A 357 13.98 -18.52 -5.05
CA THR A 357 14.38 -18.25 -6.43
C THR A 357 14.69 -16.76 -6.61
N GLY A 358 15.37 -16.37 -7.70
CA GLY A 358 15.72 -14.99 -7.98
C GLY A 358 17.11 -14.59 -7.45
N GLU A 359 17.42 -13.29 -7.57
CA GLU A 359 18.78 -12.78 -7.27
C GLU A 359 19.17 -12.88 -5.80
N ASN A 360 18.21 -12.81 -4.87
CA ASN A 360 18.45 -12.78 -3.43
C ASN A 360 18.39 -14.15 -2.74
N GLN A 361 18.34 -15.24 -3.50
CA GLN A 361 18.24 -16.62 -2.96
C GLN A 361 19.32 -16.94 -1.92
N ASN A 362 20.58 -16.54 -2.16
CA ASN A 362 21.68 -16.81 -1.25
C ASN A 362 21.55 -16.04 0.07
N ASP A 363 21.06 -14.80 0.03
CA ASP A 363 20.85 -13.98 1.21
C ASP A 363 19.74 -14.60 2.09
N ILE A 364 18.64 -15.05 1.48
CA ILE A 364 17.54 -15.73 2.17
C ILE A 364 18.01 -17.05 2.80
N MET A 365 18.76 -17.88 2.05
CA MET A 365 19.27 -19.15 2.56
C MET A 365 20.24 -18.96 3.73
N SER A 366 21.13 -17.97 3.66
CA SER A 366 22.04 -17.64 4.76
C SER A 366 21.27 -17.29 6.03
N CYS A 367 20.30 -16.39 5.95
CA CYS A 367 19.46 -16.01 7.09
C CYS A 367 18.66 -17.20 7.65
N ALA A 368 18.16 -18.09 6.79
CA ALA A 368 17.45 -19.30 7.22
C ALA A 368 18.37 -20.23 8.06
N PHE A 369 19.59 -20.48 7.58
CA PHE A 369 20.56 -21.30 8.31
C PHE A 369 21.00 -20.67 9.63
N ASP A 370 21.21 -19.35 9.66
CA ASP A 370 21.57 -18.61 10.87
C ASP A 370 20.46 -18.69 11.94
N ARG A 371 19.21 -18.93 11.51
CA ARG A 371 18.03 -19.15 12.36
C ARG A 371 17.63 -20.61 12.54
N ASP A 372 18.51 -21.55 12.19
CA ASP A 372 18.29 -23.00 12.30
C ASP A 372 17.07 -23.51 11.50
N PHE A 373 16.63 -22.75 10.49
CA PHE A 373 15.57 -23.18 9.57
C PHE A 373 16.20 -23.96 8.41
N LYS A 374 16.22 -25.30 8.54
CA LYS A 374 16.96 -26.20 7.61
C LYS A 374 16.12 -26.69 6.43
N SER A 375 14.79 -26.53 6.48
CA SER A 375 13.88 -27.01 5.44
C SER A 375 13.74 -25.98 4.31
N ILE A 376 14.85 -25.72 3.62
CA ILE A 376 14.96 -24.72 2.56
C ILE A 376 15.85 -25.23 1.41
N GLU A 377 15.44 -24.96 0.17
CA GLU A 377 16.21 -25.24 -1.04
C GLU A 377 16.07 -24.15 -2.09
N SER A 378 17.02 -24.10 -3.04
CA SER A 378 17.02 -23.11 -4.11
C SER A 378 16.58 -23.69 -5.44
N ALA A 379 15.96 -22.84 -6.27
CA ALA A 379 15.54 -23.14 -7.63
C ALA A 379 16.05 -22.08 -8.62
N SER A 380 16.43 -22.53 -9.83
CA SER A 380 16.93 -21.65 -10.90
C SER A 380 15.84 -20.87 -11.62
N SER A 381 14.58 -21.25 -11.44
CA SER A 381 13.43 -20.63 -12.08
C SER A 381 12.15 -20.81 -11.26
N LEU A 382 11.16 -19.96 -11.53
CA LEU A 382 9.83 -20.07 -10.90
C LEU A 382 9.13 -21.40 -11.22
N LYS A 383 9.35 -21.95 -12.42
CA LYS A 383 8.83 -23.26 -12.83
C LYS A 383 9.44 -24.39 -12.01
N GLU A 384 10.76 -24.37 -11.81
CA GLU A 384 11.46 -25.35 -10.97
C GLU A 384 11.03 -25.21 -9.51
N ALA A 385 10.95 -23.98 -9.00
CA ALA A 385 10.47 -23.71 -7.64
C ALA A 385 9.08 -24.28 -7.38
N LEU A 386 8.15 -24.13 -8.32
CA LEU A 386 6.83 -24.75 -8.24
C LEU A 386 6.89 -26.27 -8.21
N GLY A 387 7.77 -26.88 -9.03
CA GLY A 387 7.98 -28.33 -9.08
C GLY A 387 8.48 -28.89 -7.75
N LEU A 388 9.52 -28.27 -7.17
CA LEU A 388 10.12 -28.66 -5.88
C LEU A 388 9.10 -28.48 -4.73
N ALA A 389 8.44 -27.33 -4.68
CA ALA A 389 7.42 -27.06 -3.66
C ALA A 389 6.25 -28.05 -3.68
N LEU A 390 5.77 -28.44 -4.87
CA LEU A 390 4.73 -29.46 -5.03
C LEU A 390 5.22 -30.86 -4.63
N ALA A 391 6.47 -31.20 -4.96
CA ALA A 391 7.07 -32.48 -4.57
C ALA A 391 7.13 -32.60 -3.05
N TYR A 392 7.69 -31.59 -2.38
CA TYR A 392 7.71 -31.55 -0.92
C TYR A 392 6.32 -31.60 -0.28
N ALA A 393 5.37 -30.80 -0.82
CA ALA A 393 4.00 -30.76 -0.29
C ALA A 393 3.31 -32.12 -0.37
N ARG A 394 3.47 -32.87 -1.48
CA ARG A 394 2.93 -34.23 -1.64
C ARG A 394 3.53 -35.21 -0.63
N GLU A 395 4.86 -35.23 -0.51
CA GLU A 395 5.58 -36.13 0.39
C GLU A 395 5.21 -35.90 1.86
N ASN A 396 5.09 -34.63 2.26
CA ASN A 396 4.86 -34.22 3.65
C ASN A 396 3.38 -33.88 3.95
N LYS A 397 2.46 -34.17 3.00
CA LYS A 397 1.01 -33.97 3.14
C LYS A 397 0.62 -32.53 3.52
N CYS A 398 1.39 -31.54 3.07
CA CYS A 398 1.01 -30.15 3.20
C CYS A 398 -0.22 -29.87 2.31
N LYS A 399 -1.19 -29.14 2.86
CA LYS A 399 -2.45 -28.85 2.16
C LYS A 399 -2.39 -27.61 1.28
N ASN A 400 -1.37 -26.79 1.49
CA ASN A 400 -1.28 -25.48 0.85
C ASN A 400 0.12 -25.22 0.28
N LEU A 401 0.16 -24.48 -0.83
CA LEU A 401 1.33 -23.88 -1.43
C LEU A 401 1.09 -22.39 -1.57
N LEU A 402 1.97 -21.57 -1.01
CA LEU A 402 1.93 -20.13 -1.07
C LEU A 402 3.10 -19.61 -1.91
N PHE A 403 2.78 -18.85 -2.97
CA PHE A 403 3.76 -18.03 -3.67
C PHE A 403 3.68 -16.60 -3.13
N SER A 404 4.62 -16.23 -2.25
CA SER A 404 4.72 -14.90 -1.64
C SER A 404 6.18 -14.45 -1.64
N PRO A 405 6.60 -13.73 -2.69
CA PRO A 405 8.02 -13.51 -2.99
C PRO A 405 8.82 -12.74 -1.97
N SER A 406 8.20 -11.94 -1.11
CA SER A 406 8.82 -11.01 -0.15
C SER A 406 9.81 -10.00 -0.74
N SER A 407 9.87 -9.89 -2.06
CA SER A 407 10.87 -9.09 -2.79
C SER A 407 10.28 -8.47 -4.03
N LYS A 408 10.85 -7.34 -4.47
CA LYS A 408 10.48 -6.73 -5.76
C LYS A 408 10.75 -7.70 -6.91
N SER A 409 10.08 -7.49 -8.05
CA SER A 409 10.07 -8.39 -9.20
C SER A 409 11.03 -7.97 -10.32
N PHE A 410 11.82 -6.92 -10.12
CA PHE A 410 12.60 -6.28 -11.19
C PHE A 410 13.87 -7.04 -11.61
N ASP A 411 14.12 -8.19 -10.99
CA ASP A 411 15.17 -9.15 -11.39
C ASP A 411 14.82 -9.87 -12.71
N ALA A 412 13.55 -10.26 -12.89
CA ALA A 412 13.13 -11.07 -14.03
C ALA A 412 11.82 -10.56 -14.70
N TYR A 413 11.11 -9.60 -14.10
CA TYR A 413 9.80 -9.15 -14.55
C TYR A 413 9.69 -7.62 -14.50
N LYS A 414 8.86 -7.03 -15.38
CA LYS A 414 8.60 -5.58 -15.40
C LYS A 414 7.91 -5.08 -14.13
N ASN A 415 7.10 -5.93 -13.50
CA ASN A 415 6.35 -5.62 -12.28
C ASN A 415 5.78 -6.90 -11.65
N TYR A 416 5.20 -6.78 -10.44
CA TYR A 416 4.59 -7.89 -9.73
C TYR A 416 3.39 -8.53 -10.46
N ILE A 417 2.70 -7.80 -11.35
CA ILE A 417 1.56 -8.32 -12.12
C ILE A 417 2.07 -9.33 -13.17
N GLU A 418 3.14 -9.01 -13.87
CA GLU A 418 3.75 -9.93 -14.84
C GLU A 418 4.28 -11.19 -14.14
N ARG A 419 4.93 -11.02 -12.98
CA ARG A 419 5.38 -12.13 -12.14
C ARG A 419 4.20 -13.00 -11.70
N GLY A 420 3.12 -12.40 -11.24
CA GLY A 420 1.90 -13.09 -10.84
C GLY A 420 1.25 -13.86 -12.00
N LYS A 421 1.12 -13.24 -13.17
CA LYS A 421 0.61 -13.91 -14.40
C LYS A 421 1.49 -15.08 -14.83
N THR A 422 2.81 -14.95 -14.65
CA THR A 422 3.75 -16.03 -14.98
C THR A 422 3.55 -17.21 -14.03
N PHE A 423 3.39 -16.96 -12.73
CA PHE A 423 3.09 -18.03 -11.77
C PHE A 423 1.75 -18.71 -12.08
N ASP A 424 0.68 -17.96 -12.34
CA ASP A 424 -0.61 -18.51 -12.72
C ASP A 424 -0.53 -19.42 -13.94
N ARG A 425 0.29 -19.04 -14.94
CA ARG A 425 0.52 -19.84 -16.15
C ARG A 425 1.27 -21.12 -15.85
N GLU A 426 2.31 -21.08 -15.01
CA GLU A 426 3.07 -22.29 -14.62
C GLU A 426 2.18 -23.25 -13.82
N VAL A 427 1.33 -22.74 -12.92
CA VAL A 427 0.33 -23.53 -12.19
C VAL A 427 -0.68 -24.17 -13.14
N ALA A 428 -1.22 -23.41 -14.10
CA ALA A 428 -2.19 -23.90 -15.07
C ALA A 428 -1.64 -25.00 -16.00
N ASN A 429 -0.31 -25.04 -16.19
CA ASN A 429 0.37 -26.08 -16.98
C ASN A 429 0.66 -27.36 -16.18
N CYS A 430 0.42 -27.38 -14.88
CA CYS A 430 0.62 -28.57 -14.06
C CYS A 430 -0.46 -29.63 -14.34
N LYS A 431 -0.05 -30.93 -14.31
CA LYS A 431 -1.03 -32.03 -14.33
C LYS A 431 -1.94 -31.95 -13.10
N ASN A 432 -3.19 -32.32 -13.28
CA ASN A 432 -4.21 -32.37 -12.22
C ASN A 432 -4.50 -31.01 -11.59
N PHE A 433 -4.29 -29.91 -12.34
CA PHE A 433 -4.69 -28.59 -11.90
C PHE A 433 -6.23 -28.45 -12.03
N GLU A 434 -6.86 -28.07 -10.92
CA GLU A 434 -8.26 -27.71 -10.83
C GLU A 434 -8.39 -26.23 -10.44
N ARG A 435 -8.98 -25.42 -11.33
CA ARG A 435 -9.14 -23.99 -11.09
C ARG A 435 -10.17 -23.73 -9.98
N SER A 436 -9.89 -22.78 -9.08
CA SER A 436 -10.93 -22.30 -8.15
C SER A 436 -12.07 -21.63 -8.93
N LYS A 437 -13.30 -21.85 -8.47
CA LYS A 437 -14.52 -21.27 -9.07
C LYS A 437 -14.62 -19.77 -8.77
#